data_5296d68e0c66f83ebe1ff5f4557dffbb
#
_entry.id   5296d68e0c66f83ebe1ff5f4557dffbb
#
_cell.length_a   1.000
_cell.length_b   1.000
_cell.length_c   1.000
_cell.angle_alpha   90.00
_cell.angle_beta   90.00
_cell.angle_gamma   90.00
#
_symmetry.space_group_name_H-M   'P 1'
#
loop_
_entity.id
_entity.type
_entity.pdbx_description
1 polymer ?
#
loop_
_entity_poly.entity_id
_entity_poly.type
_entity_poly.pdbx_seq_one_letter_code
_entity_poly.pdbx_strand_id
1 'polypeptide(L)'
;YHAGHRPAAVARLYPTKAGEIRITATDLYVRFLPKTEDEYALLLSKGLKLTDHPVDYRIVKEGDYYHDPSLSENEITWQYAVVGKDFIFPSGIRYEVLDECYLSENDPVTRASSGIDWEAVEAEAYRMTGNEELFPETRAGEEPVAPAGRITIEDPDAFGGKPYGVAGVMVCCNSFVKFATAYTDRDGYYQMPKKYSSTPRYRLVFKNSAGFSIGLNLILVPASVSTLGTGPAAGVDVHIDAESDDALWRRAVVNNAAYDYIARCASSDLD
;
A
#
# COMPACT_ATOMS: atom_id res chain seq x y z
N TYR A 1 2.96 -16.31 21.32
CA TYR A 1 3.06 -14.85 21.23
C TYR A 1 4.35 -14.39 21.91
N HIS A 2 5.28 -13.86 21.14
CA HIS A 2 6.32 -13.00 21.69
C HIS A 2 5.95 -11.57 21.29
N ALA A 3 5.79 -10.69 22.29
CA ALA A 3 5.70 -9.27 22.08
C ALA A 3 7.00 -8.84 21.39
N GLY A 4 6.95 -8.68 20.08
CA GLY A 4 8.04 -8.08 19.32
C GLY A 4 8.24 -6.64 19.80
N HIS A 5 9.49 -6.17 19.84
CA HIS A 5 9.79 -4.77 20.09
C HIS A 5 8.88 -3.91 19.22
N ARG A 6 8.16 -2.96 19.83
CA ARG A 6 7.51 -1.87 19.09
C ARG A 6 8.57 -1.21 18.23
N PRO A 7 8.39 -1.12 16.91
CA PRO A 7 9.19 -0.19 16.16
C PRO A 7 8.93 1.18 16.76
N ALA A 8 9.98 1.86 17.21
CA ALA A 8 9.85 3.23 17.68
C ALA A 8 9.16 4.04 16.61
N ALA A 9 8.08 4.75 16.98
CA ALA A 9 7.32 5.57 16.06
C ALA A 9 8.28 6.43 15.22
N VAL A 10 8.18 6.33 13.90
CA VAL A 10 9.02 7.10 12.94
C VAL A 10 8.75 8.62 13.04
N ALA A 11 7.85 9.03 13.93
CA ALA A 11 7.55 10.42 14.23
C ALA A 11 8.63 11.13 15.08
N ARG A 12 9.73 10.46 15.45
CA ARG A 12 10.81 11.12 16.19
C ARG A 12 11.76 11.82 15.23
N LEU A 13 12.07 13.07 15.57
CA LEU A 13 13.10 13.87 14.96
C LEU A 13 14.46 13.16 15.05
N TYR A 14 15.03 12.78 13.92
CA TYR A 14 16.37 12.21 13.86
C TYR A 14 17.33 13.25 13.29
N PRO A 15 18.35 13.65 14.04
CA PRO A 15 19.40 14.49 13.48
C PRO A 15 20.22 13.63 12.50
N THR A 16 20.16 13.96 11.23
CA THR A 16 21.03 13.40 10.20
C THR A 16 22.20 14.36 9.95
N LYS A 17 23.26 13.88 9.28
CA LYS A 17 24.33 14.77 8.77
C LYS A 17 23.79 15.83 7.80
N ALA A 18 22.60 15.64 7.24
CA ALA A 18 21.93 16.55 6.29
C ALA A 18 20.91 17.48 6.95
N GLY A 19 20.69 17.41 8.29
CA GLY A 19 19.71 18.23 9.02
C GLY A 19 18.59 17.40 9.65
N GLU A 20 17.60 18.10 10.21
CA GLU A 20 16.45 17.49 10.89
C GLU A 20 15.40 17.07 9.86
N ILE A 21 15.12 15.76 9.76
CA ILE A 21 14.05 15.25 8.93
C ILE A 21 12.75 15.32 9.73
N ARG A 22 11.76 16.05 9.22
CA ARG A 22 10.42 16.17 9.81
C ARG A 22 9.41 15.46 8.94
N ILE A 23 8.79 14.42 9.50
CA ILE A 23 7.68 13.71 8.88
C ILE A 23 6.43 13.99 9.70
N THR A 24 5.43 14.61 9.07
CA THR A 24 4.13 14.83 9.71
C THR A 24 3.27 13.59 9.53
N ALA A 25 2.76 13.05 10.63
CA ALA A 25 1.87 11.91 10.57
C ALA A 25 0.59 12.26 9.79
N THR A 26 0.16 11.35 8.92
CA THR A 26 -1.06 11.46 8.13
C THR A 26 -2.20 10.64 8.72
N ASP A 27 -1.87 9.62 9.49
CA ASP A 27 -2.78 8.60 9.98
C ASP A 27 -2.54 8.29 11.46
N LEU A 28 -3.49 7.57 12.04
CA LEU A 28 -3.44 7.07 13.41
C LEU A 28 -3.55 5.55 13.39
N TYR A 29 -2.69 4.88 14.14
CA TYR A 29 -2.87 3.47 14.47
C TYR A 29 -3.73 3.38 15.72
N VAL A 30 -4.87 2.72 15.61
CA VAL A 30 -5.90 2.70 16.63
C VAL A 30 -6.39 1.29 16.89
N ARG A 31 -7.00 1.08 18.06
CA ARG A 31 -7.80 -0.10 18.34
C ARG A 31 -9.17 0.26 18.89
N PHE A 32 -10.15 -0.54 18.56
CA PHE A 32 -11.54 -0.43 18.99
C PHE A 32 -11.95 -1.66 19.80
N LEU A 33 -12.80 -1.48 20.79
CA LEU A 33 -13.40 -2.56 21.55
C LEU A 33 -14.93 -2.53 21.40
N PRO A 34 -15.46 -3.10 20.30
CA PRO A 34 -16.91 -3.22 20.13
C PRO A 34 -17.45 -4.24 21.14
N LYS A 35 -18.62 -3.95 21.73
CA LYS A 35 -19.31 -4.81 22.69
C LYS A 35 -20.36 -5.70 22.05
N THR A 36 -20.81 -5.34 20.86
CA THR A 36 -21.88 -6.03 20.14
C THR A 36 -21.53 -6.16 18.66
N GLU A 37 -22.16 -7.12 17.99
CA GLU A 37 -22.06 -7.30 16.54
C GLU A 37 -22.49 -6.04 15.76
N ASP A 38 -23.48 -5.29 16.29
CA ASP A 38 -23.93 -4.05 15.65
C ASP A 38 -22.85 -2.97 15.71
N GLU A 39 -22.13 -2.86 16.83
CA GLU A 39 -20.99 -1.95 16.96
C GLU A 39 -19.84 -2.35 16.04
N TYR A 40 -19.58 -3.65 15.91
CA TYR A 40 -18.60 -4.17 14.96
C TYR A 40 -19.02 -3.86 13.50
N ALA A 41 -20.27 -4.14 13.15
CA ALA A 41 -20.82 -3.81 11.83
C ALA A 41 -20.77 -2.30 11.52
N LEU A 42 -20.98 -1.45 12.53
CA LEU A 42 -20.82 0.00 12.39
C LEU A 42 -19.39 0.41 12.03
N LEU A 43 -18.38 -0.22 12.64
CA LEU A 43 -16.98 0.03 12.29
C LEU A 43 -16.70 -0.38 10.84
N LEU A 44 -17.18 -1.54 10.41
CA LEU A 44 -17.05 -1.99 9.02
C LEU A 44 -17.75 -1.06 8.03
N SER A 45 -18.93 -0.55 8.38
CA SER A 45 -19.68 0.39 7.53
C SER A 45 -18.97 1.72 7.28
N LYS A 46 -18.02 2.08 8.14
CA LYS A 46 -17.12 3.24 7.95
C LYS A 46 -15.96 2.97 7.01
N GLY A 47 -15.90 1.79 6.39
CA GLY A 47 -14.83 1.38 5.49
C GLY A 47 -13.54 0.98 6.20
N LEU A 48 -13.59 0.73 7.52
CA LEU A 48 -12.40 0.32 8.27
C LEU A 48 -11.99 -1.10 7.91
N LYS A 49 -10.69 -1.29 7.76
CA LYS A 49 -10.05 -2.61 7.66
C LYS A 49 -9.63 -3.01 9.06
N LEU A 50 -10.43 -3.86 9.67
CA LEU A 50 -10.20 -4.33 11.02
C LEU A 50 -9.36 -5.61 11.03
N THR A 51 -8.43 -5.70 11.98
CA THR A 51 -7.70 -6.93 12.32
C THR A 51 -7.91 -7.26 13.78
N ASP A 52 -8.02 -8.52 14.10
CA ASP A 52 -8.22 -9.03 15.48
C ASP A 52 -6.93 -9.07 16.31
N HIS A 53 -5.81 -8.74 15.72
CA HIS A 53 -4.48 -8.71 16.36
C HIS A 53 -3.70 -7.46 15.96
N PRO A 54 -2.72 -7.02 16.78
CA PRO A 54 -1.84 -5.91 16.43
C PRO A 54 -1.07 -6.17 15.14
N VAL A 55 -0.94 -5.15 14.28
CA VAL A 55 -0.23 -5.25 12.98
C VAL A 55 1.28 -5.47 13.13
N ASP A 56 1.84 -5.15 14.29
CA ASP A 56 3.26 -5.33 14.64
C ASP A 56 3.55 -6.69 15.31
N TYR A 57 2.54 -7.54 15.48
CA TYR A 57 2.73 -8.89 16.01
C TYR A 57 3.17 -9.84 14.91
N ARG A 58 4.18 -10.65 15.22
CA ARG A 58 4.56 -11.77 14.37
C ARG A 58 3.58 -12.93 14.60
N ILE A 59 2.89 -13.35 13.54
CA ILE A 59 2.07 -14.55 13.58
C ILE A 59 2.99 -15.77 13.70
N VAL A 60 2.92 -16.48 14.81
CA VAL A 60 3.73 -17.68 15.08
C VAL A 60 2.98 -18.95 14.69
N LYS A 61 1.66 -18.91 14.74
CA LYS A 61 0.76 -20.00 14.33
C LYS A 61 -0.44 -19.38 13.65
N GLU A 62 -0.69 -19.81 12.43
CA GLU A 62 -1.88 -19.42 11.68
C GLU A 62 -3.14 -20.03 12.30
N GLY A 63 -4.27 -19.34 12.20
CA GLY A 63 -5.59 -19.74 12.66
C GLY A 63 -6.63 -18.75 12.15
N ASP A 64 -7.90 -19.15 12.23
CA ASP A 64 -9.00 -18.38 11.66
C ASP A 64 -9.39 -17.15 12.51
N TYR A 65 -8.99 -17.13 13.79
CA TYR A 65 -9.36 -16.08 14.73
C TYR A 65 -8.36 -15.96 15.88
N TYR A 66 -8.06 -14.72 16.28
CA TYR A 66 -7.31 -14.42 17.49
C TYR A 66 -8.23 -13.84 18.56
N HIS A 67 -8.21 -14.44 19.73
CA HIS A 67 -8.89 -13.90 20.90
C HIS A 67 -7.85 -13.40 21.91
N ASP A 68 -8.01 -12.13 22.34
CA ASP A 68 -7.16 -11.53 23.36
C ASP A 68 -7.36 -12.24 24.71
N PRO A 69 -6.34 -12.90 25.27
CA PRO A 69 -6.48 -13.65 26.53
C PRO A 69 -6.79 -12.77 27.74
N SER A 70 -6.72 -11.47 27.63
CA SER A 70 -7.13 -10.51 28.67
C SER A 70 -8.63 -10.25 28.73
N LEU A 71 -9.38 -10.72 27.71
CA LEU A 71 -10.84 -10.58 27.60
C LEU A 71 -11.53 -11.91 27.94
N SER A 72 -12.78 -11.85 28.34
CA SER A 72 -13.60 -13.06 28.54
C SER A 72 -13.97 -13.69 27.20
N GLU A 73 -14.21 -15.03 27.19
CA GLU A 73 -14.49 -15.80 25.95
C GLU A 73 -15.68 -15.28 25.14
N ASN A 74 -16.61 -14.54 25.76
CA ASN A 74 -17.79 -14.00 25.12
C ASN A 74 -17.64 -12.54 24.68
N GLU A 75 -16.49 -11.93 24.92
CA GLU A 75 -16.22 -10.54 24.49
C GLU A 75 -15.55 -10.53 23.12
N ILE A 76 -15.94 -9.57 22.30
CA ILE A 76 -15.30 -9.33 21.01
C ILE A 76 -13.90 -8.80 21.29
N THR A 77 -12.88 -9.41 20.69
CA THR A 77 -11.49 -8.98 20.86
C THR A 77 -11.24 -7.59 20.31
N TRP A 78 -10.17 -6.95 20.76
CA TRP A 78 -9.76 -5.67 20.21
C TRP A 78 -9.60 -5.73 18.69
N GLN A 79 -10.16 -4.75 18.01
CA GLN A 79 -10.08 -4.59 16.56
C GLN A 79 -9.11 -3.46 16.23
N TYR A 80 -8.07 -3.77 15.48
CA TYR A 80 -7.01 -2.83 15.13
C TYR A 80 -7.24 -2.28 13.74
N ALA A 81 -6.95 -0.99 13.55
CA ALA A 81 -7.05 -0.33 12.25
C ALA A 81 -6.07 0.84 12.14
N VAL A 82 -5.82 1.26 10.91
CA VAL A 82 -5.20 2.55 10.62
C VAL A 82 -6.25 3.46 10.02
N VAL A 83 -6.39 4.66 10.56
CA VAL A 83 -7.39 5.65 10.15
C VAL A 83 -6.71 6.99 9.88
N GLY A 84 -7.27 7.79 8.97
CA GLY A 84 -6.77 9.15 8.74
C GLY A 84 -6.85 10.01 10.00
N LYS A 85 -6.00 11.03 10.11
CA LYS A 85 -6.00 11.95 11.27
C LYS A 85 -7.33 12.70 11.47
N ASP A 86 -8.10 12.86 10.42
CA ASP A 86 -9.40 13.50 10.40
C ASP A 86 -10.56 12.52 10.65
N PHE A 87 -10.27 11.25 10.97
CA PHE A 87 -11.27 10.23 11.20
C PHE A 87 -12.19 10.59 12.38
N ILE A 88 -13.49 10.56 12.12
CA ILE A 88 -14.51 10.80 13.14
C ILE A 88 -14.83 9.50 13.87
N PHE A 89 -14.34 9.40 15.10
CA PHE A 89 -14.57 8.23 15.94
C PHE A 89 -16.06 8.09 16.30
N PRO A 90 -16.62 6.87 16.18
CA PRO A 90 -18.03 6.64 16.54
C PRO A 90 -18.23 6.82 18.05
N SER A 91 -19.28 7.54 18.41
CA SER A 91 -19.70 7.67 19.80
C SER A 91 -20.20 6.32 20.33
N GLY A 92 -19.79 5.97 21.55
CA GLY A 92 -20.24 4.75 22.23
C GLY A 92 -19.30 3.55 22.08
N ILE A 93 -18.48 3.49 21.07
CA ILE A 93 -17.46 2.43 20.93
C ILE A 93 -16.16 2.88 21.61
N ARG A 94 -15.66 2.07 22.54
CA ARG A 94 -14.37 2.33 23.17
C ARG A 94 -13.25 2.21 22.14
N TYR A 95 -12.35 3.17 22.12
CA TYR A 95 -11.17 3.14 21.27
C TYR A 95 -9.93 3.65 22.02
N GLU A 96 -8.78 3.32 21.50
CA GLU A 96 -7.48 3.83 21.96
C GLU A 96 -6.62 4.14 20.75
N VAL A 97 -5.99 5.32 20.76
CA VAL A 97 -4.95 5.67 19.78
C VAL A 97 -3.63 5.10 20.30
N LEU A 98 -3.04 4.21 19.52
CA LEU A 98 -1.82 3.49 19.90
C LEU A 98 -0.58 4.24 19.43
N ASP A 99 -0.63 4.78 18.20
CA ASP A 99 0.49 5.52 17.64
C ASP A 99 0.05 6.44 16.49
N GLU A 100 0.93 7.36 16.10
CA GLU A 100 0.81 8.16 14.89
C GLU A 100 1.59 7.52 13.75
N CYS A 101 1.01 7.45 12.55
CA CYS A 101 1.58 6.82 11.38
C CYS A 101 1.73 7.81 10.23
N TYR A 102 2.68 7.55 9.35
CA TYR A 102 2.79 8.23 8.07
C TYR A 102 2.54 7.24 6.95
N LEU A 103 1.47 7.47 6.19
CA LEU A 103 1.18 6.76 4.94
C LEU A 103 1.35 7.74 3.78
N SER A 104 2.33 7.45 2.93
CA SER A 104 2.68 8.37 1.83
C SER A 104 1.54 8.59 0.83
N GLU A 105 0.62 7.65 0.73
CA GLU A 105 -0.59 7.74 -0.11
C GLU A 105 -1.61 8.75 0.41
N ASN A 106 -1.59 9.03 1.73
CA ASN A 106 -2.51 9.95 2.39
C ASN A 106 -1.90 11.33 2.61
N ASP A 107 -0.62 11.52 2.26
CA ASP A 107 0.02 12.83 2.35
C ASP A 107 -0.39 13.74 1.19
N PRO A 108 -1.13 14.83 1.43
CA PRO A 108 -1.56 15.75 0.37
C PRO A 108 -0.38 16.44 -0.36
N VAL A 109 0.79 16.49 0.28
CA VAL A 109 2.00 17.11 -0.27
C VAL A 109 2.76 16.13 -1.18
N THR A 110 2.60 14.82 -1.05
CA THR A 110 3.31 13.83 -1.90
C THR A 110 2.84 13.79 -3.34
N ARG A 111 1.70 14.40 -3.66
CA ARG A 111 1.28 14.64 -5.04
C ARG A 111 2.10 15.74 -5.73
N ALA A 112 2.82 16.56 -4.95
CA ALA A 112 3.73 17.56 -5.43
C ALA A 112 4.99 17.50 -4.54
N SER A 113 6.06 16.87 -5.01
CA SER A 113 7.40 16.83 -4.39
C SER A 113 7.41 17.10 -2.87
N SER A 114 7.23 16.06 -2.06
CA SER A 114 7.42 16.19 -0.60
C SER A 114 8.82 16.72 -0.34
N GLY A 115 8.97 17.76 0.48
CA GLY A 115 10.28 18.26 0.92
C GLY A 115 11.05 17.26 1.81
N ILE A 116 10.60 15.98 1.85
CA ILE A 116 11.23 14.89 2.59
C ILE A 116 12.37 14.33 1.74
N ASP A 117 13.58 14.42 2.27
CA ASP A 117 14.74 13.71 1.73
C ASP A 117 14.64 12.21 2.07
N TRP A 118 13.98 11.46 1.18
CA TRP A 118 13.78 10.02 1.37
C TRP A 118 15.07 9.22 1.34
N GLU A 119 16.11 9.71 0.67
CA GLU A 119 17.41 9.05 0.65
C GLU A 119 18.09 9.17 2.02
N ALA A 120 18.02 10.35 2.64
CA ALA A 120 18.49 10.54 4.00
C ALA A 120 17.70 9.71 5.03
N VAL A 121 16.36 9.58 4.85
CA VAL A 121 15.52 8.72 5.71
C VAL A 121 15.93 7.26 5.59
N GLU A 122 16.17 6.79 4.36
CA GLU A 122 16.58 5.41 4.09
C GLU A 122 17.97 5.12 4.67
N ALA A 123 18.95 6.01 4.45
CA ALA A 123 20.29 5.89 5.00
C ALA A 123 20.27 5.80 6.54
N GLU A 124 19.47 6.66 7.18
CA GLU A 124 19.32 6.64 8.64
C GLU A 124 18.66 5.36 9.14
N ALA A 125 17.67 4.81 8.41
CA ALA A 125 17.04 3.55 8.77
C ALA A 125 18.01 2.36 8.69
N TYR A 126 18.88 2.30 7.68
CA TYR A 126 19.96 1.31 7.61
C TYR A 126 20.93 1.46 8.80
N ARG A 127 21.32 2.69 9.12
CA ARG A 127 22.19 2.97 10.27
C ARG A 127 21.56 2.53 11.59
N MET A 128 20.28 2.83 11.80
CA MET A 128 19.57 2.46 13.04
C MET A 128 19.40 0.96 13.23
N THR A 129 19.36 0.20 12.14
CA THR A 129 19.23 -1.27 12.16
C THR A 129 20.58 -1.99 12.15
N GLY A 130 21.70 -1.26 12.11
CA GLY A 130 23.05 -1.84 12.04
C GLY A 130 23.33 -2.53 10.72
N ASN A 131 22.70 -2.12 9.63
CA ASN A 131 22.83 -2.68 8.30
C ASN A 131 23.41 -1.66 7.30
N GLU A 132 24.28 -0.77 7.76
CA GLU A 132 24.84 0.32 6.96
C GLU A 132 25.57 -0.19 5.71
N GLU A 133 26.19 -1.38 5.79
CA GLU A 133 26.86 -2.02 4.67
C GLU A 133 25.90 -2.48 3.56
N LEU A 134 24.60 -2.60 3.87
CA LEU A 134 23.56 -2.95 2.89
C LEU A 134 22.95 -1.71 2.22
N PHE A 135 23.26 -0.52 2.73
CA PHE A 135 22.84 0.71 2.06
C PHE A 135 23.55 0.81 0.73
N PRO A 136 22.82 0.84 -0.40
CA PRO A 136 23.44 0.93 -1.69
C PRO A 136 24.31 2.19 -1.74
N GLU A 137 25.64 2.02 -1.75
CA GLU A 137 26.50 3.15 -2.12
C GLU A 137 26.01 3.61 -3.49
N THR A 138 25.49 4.82 -3.54
CA THR A 138 25.22 5.49 -4.82
C THR A 138 26.51 5.37 -5.59
N ARG A 139 26.54 4.56 -6.65
CA ARG A 139 27.72 4.50 -7.52
C ARG A 139 28.00 5.94 -7.91
N ALA A 140 29.14 6.43 -7.52
CA ALA A 140 29.52 7.83 -7.75
C ALA A 140 29.28 8.17 -9.22
N GLY A 141 28.20 8.93 -9.51
CA GLY A 141 27.83 9.34 -10.86
C GLY A 141 26.46 8.90 -11.37
N GLU A 142 25.68 8.05 -10.65
CA GLU A 142 24.31 7.74 -11.04
C GLU A 142 23.34 8.67 -10.29
N GLU A 143 22.66 9.54 -11.03
CA GLU A 143 21.58 10.38 -10.52
C GLU A 143 20.37 9.51 -10.16
N PRO A 144 19.71 9.75 -8.99
CA PRO A 144 18.46 9.07 -8.66
C PRO A 144 17.39 9.33 -9.73
N VAL A 145 16.73 8.28 -10.19
CA VAL A 145 15.71 8.35 -11.24
C VAL A 145 14.33 8.00 -10.72
N ALA A 146 13.29 8.64 -11.27
CA ALA A 146 11.91 8.28 -10.99
C ALA A 146 11.53 7.04 -11.82
N PRO A 147 11.20 5.90 -11.18
CA PRO A 147 10.82 4.70 -11.93
C PRO A 147 9.63 4.97 -12.84
N ALA A 148 9.74 4.56 -14.08
CA ALA A 148 8.69 4.62 -15.07
C ALA A 148 8.64 3.32 -15.86
N GLY A 149 7.51 3.02 -16.48
CA GLY A 149 7.38 1.82 -17.29
C GLY A 149 5.97 1.63 -17.79
N ARG A 150 5.74 0.47 -18.37
CA ARG A 150 4.46 0.14 -18.99
C ARG A 150 3.98 -1.25 -18.57
N ILE A 151 2.72 -1.33 -18.16
CA ILE A 151 2.03 -2.59 -17.88
C ILE A 151 1.11 -2.91 -19.03
N THR A 152 1.35 -4.03 -19.71
CA THR A 152 0.58 -4.46 -20.89
C THR A 152 0.00 -5.84 -20.67
N ILE A 153 -1.09 -6.12 -21.36
CA ILE A 153 -1.74 -7.42 -21.43
C ILE A 153 -1.95 -7.81 -22.88
N GLU A 154 -1.83 -9.11 -23.17
CA GLU A 154 -2.24 -9.70 -24.42
C GLU A 154 -3.50 -10.54 -24.20
N ASP A 155 -4.54 -10.26 -25.00
CA ASP A 155 -5.79 -11.03 -25.02
C ASP A 155 -6.05 -11.49 -26.43
N PRO A 156 -6.00 -12.83 -26.70
CA PRO A 156 -6.20 -13.36 -28.03
C PRO A 156 -7.57 -13.00 -28.65
N ASP A 157 -8.59 -12.79 -27.79
CA ASP A 157 -9.96 -12.50 -28.21
C ASP A 157 -10.23 -10.99 -28.33
N ALA A 158 -9.28 -10.14 -27.91
CA ALA A 158 -9.39 -8.71 -27.98
C ALA A 158 -8.25 -8.09 -28.80
N PHE A 159 -8.52 -6.96 -29.45
CA PHE A 159 -7.55 -6.16 -30.20
C PHE A 159 -6.71 -6.93 -31.24
N GLY A 160 -7.23 -8.08 -31.73
CA GLY A 160 -6.52 -8.94 -32.69
C GLY A 160 -5.26 -9.59 -32.12
N GLY A 161 -5.23 -9.87 -30.81
CA GLY A 161 -4.09 -10.45 -30.10
C GLY A 161 -2.89 -9.50 -29.95
N LYS A 162 -3.08 -8.19 -30.08
CA LYS A 162 -1.99 -7.21 -29.88
C LYS A 162 -1.96 -6.75 -28.44
N PRO A 163 -0.76 -6.63 -27.83
CA PRO A 163 -0.63 -6.09 -26.49
C PRO A 163 -1.22 -4.68 -26.36
N TYR A 164 -1.97 -4.46 -25.27
CA TYR A 164 -2.57 -3.17 -24.92
C TYR A 164 -2.38 -2.86 -23.44
N GLY A 165 -2.60 -1.61 -23.03
CA GLY A 165 -2.32 -1.17 -21.67
C GLY A 165 -3.25 -1.77 -20.62
N VAL A 166 -2.75 -2.04 -19.42
CA VAL A 166 -3.58 -2.29 -18.22
C VAL A 166 -3.88 -0.94 -17.58
N ALA A 167 -5.12 -0.47 -17.77
CA ALA A 167 -5.53 0.89 -17.46
C ALA A 167 -5.86 1.10 -15.97
N GLY A 168 -5.36 2.20 -15.39
CA GLY A 168 -5.73 2.70 -14.07
C GLY A 168 -5.28 1.82 -12.90
N VAL A 169 -4.47 0.79 -13.12
CA VAL A 169 -4.01 -0.10 -12.04
C VAL A 169 -2.88 0.53 -11.23
N MET A 170 -2.83 0.28 -9.94
CA MET A 170 -1.80 0.84 -9.06
C MET A 170 -0.51 0.02 -9.11
N VAL A 171 0.58 0.68 -9.47
CA VAL A 171 1.94 0.16 -9.37
C VAL A 171 2.56 0.68 -8.08
N CYS A 172 3.10 -0.21 -7.27
CA CYS A 172 3.82 0.13 -6.04
C CYS A 172 5.31 -0.15 -6.23
N CYS A 173 6.12 0.74 -5.69
CA CYS A 173 7.57 0.64 -5.72
C CYS A 173 8.10 0.92 -4.31
N ASN A 174 8.92 0.03 -3.75
CA ASN A 174 9.52 0.22 -2.43
C ASN A 174 10.97 -0.25 -2.35
N SER A 175 11.76 0.53 -1.63
CA SER A 175 13.11 0.20 -1.20
C SER A 175 13.17 0.49 0.29
N PHE A 176 13.46 -0.51 1.10
CA PHE A 176 13.47 -0.46 2.57
C PHE A 176 12.32 0.40 3.16
N VAL A 177 12.58 1.68 3.50
CA VAL A 177 11.57 2.62 4.05
C VAL A 177 10.96 3.56 3.00
N LYS A 178 11.57 3.66 1.82
CA LYS A 178 11.06 4.49 0.74
C LYS A 178 9.96 3.76 -0.02
N PHE A 179 8.78 4.35 -0.05
CA PHE A 179 7.61 3.81 -0.74
C PHE A 179 7.00 4.85 -1.69
N ALA A 180 6.58 4.41 -2.85
CA ALA A 180 5.85 5.22 -3.80
C ALA A 180 4.81 4.39 -4.55
N THR A 181 3.74 5.05 -4.98
CA THR A 181 2.70 4.48 -5.83
C THR A 181 2.42 5.39 -7.02
N ALA A 182 2.04 4.79 -8.12
CA ALA A 182 1.52 5.48 -9.28
C ALA A 182 0.38 4.63 -9.89
N TYR A 183 -0.56 5.29 -10.55
CA TYR A 183 -1.54 4.60 -11.36
C TYR A 183 -1.10 4.61 -12.82
N THR A 184 -1.35 3.52 -13.52
CA THR A 184 -1.16 3.48 -14.97
C THR A 184 -2.19 4.39 -15.66
N ASP A 185 -1.80 4.98 -16.78
CA ASP A 185 -2.73 5.62 -17.70
C ASP A 185 -3.49 4.58 -18.53
N ARG A 186 -4.31 5.04 -19.50
CA ARG A 186 -5.08 4.16 -20.38
C ARG A 186 -4.20 3.22 -21.21
N ASP A 187 -3.01 3.67 -21.58
CA ASP A 187 -2.07 2.92 -22.40
C ASP A 187 -1.13 2.05 -21.57
N GLY A 188 -1.34 2.02 -20.24
CA GLY A 188 -0.58 1.22 -19.27
C GLY A 188 0.71 1.86 -18.78
N TYR A 189 1.03 3.12 -19.14
CA TYR A 189 2.22 3.81 -18.67
C TYR A 189 2.05 4.31 -17.25
N TYR A 190 3.12 4.20 -16.45
CA TYR A 190 3.20 4.77 -15.12
C TYR A 190 4.53 5.51 -14.92
N GLN A 191 4.53 6.46 -14.00
CA GLN A 191 5.73 7.13 -13.52
C GLN A 191 5.61 7.38 -12.02
N MET A 192 6.61 6.93 -11.25
CA MET A 192 6.64 7.15 -9.80
C MET A 192 6.91 8.60 -9.45
N PRO A 193 6.28 9.13 -8.39
CA PRO A 193 6.51 10.50 -7.94
C PRO A 193 7.85 10.68 -7.19
N LYS A 194 8.51 9.59 -6.78
CA LYS A 194 9.78 9.60 -6.03
C LYS A 194 10.91 8.98 -6.85
N LYS A 195 12.12 9.51 -6.65
CA LYS A 195 13.32 8.99 -7.28
C LYS A 195 13.98 7.91 -6.42
N TYR A 196 14.63 6.95 -7.06
CA TYR A 196 15.35 5.82 -6.46
C TYR A 196 16.76 5.75 -7.05
N SER A 197 17.72 5.40 -6.19
CA SER A 197 19.13 5.19 -6.56
C SER A 197 19.52 3.71 -6.51
N SER A 198 18.65 2.84 -6.00
CA SER A 198 18.87 1.41 -5.84
C SER A 198 17.81 0.58 -6.55
N THR A 199 17.94 -0.74 -6.52
CA THR A 199 16.98 -1.68 -7.09
C THR A 199 15.75 -1.84 -6.18
N PRO A 200 14.63 -1.17 -6.45
CA PRO A 200 13.44 -1.30 -5.63
C PRO A 200 12.67 -2.59 -5.94
N ARG A 201 11.77 -2.96 -5.03
CA ARG A 201 10.78 -4.02 -5.26
C ARG A 201 9.52 -3.42 -5.86
N TYR A 202 9.00 -4.06 -6.90
CA TYR A 202 7.78 -3.65 -7.59
C TYR A 202 6.64 -4.62 -7.27
N ARG A 203 5.43 -4.05 -7.17
CA ARG A 203 4.18 -4.79 -6.99
C ARG A 203 3.08 -4.14 -7.80
N LEU A 204 2.20 -4.96 -8.34
CA LEU A 204 0.96 -4.53 -8.99
C LEU A 204 -0.20 -4.76 -8.00
N VAL A 205 -0.95 -3.72 -7.71
CA VAL A 205 -2.10 -3.76 -6.81
C VAL A 205 -3.35 -3.43 -7.62
N PHE A 206 -4.31 -4.34 -7.63
CA PHE A 206 -5.55 -4.19 -8.40
C PHE A 206 -6.55 -3.25 -7.69
N LYS A 207 -6.05 -2.09 -7.26
CA LYS A 207 -6.80 -0.91 -6.90
C LYS A 207 -6.72 0.06 -8.08
N ASN A 208 -7.88 0.49 -8.58
CA ASN A 208 -7.94 1.28 -9.80
C ASN A 208 -8.19 2.76 -9.52
N SER A 209 -7.61 3.62 -10.36
CA SER A 209 -7.82 5.08 -10.30
C SER A 209 -9.27 5.51 -10.54
N ALA A 210 -10.09 4.65 -11.18
CA ALA A 210 -11.53 4.87 -11.36
C ALA A 210 -12.37 4.51 -10.11
N GLY A 211 -11.74 4.20 -8.96
CA GLY A 211 -12.41 4.05 -7.67
C GLY A 211 -12.86 2.63 -7.32
N PHE A 212 -12.49 1.61 -8.08
CA PHE A 212 -12.78 0.20 -7.78
C PHE A 212 -11.54 -0.61 -7.43
N SER A 213 -11.75 -1.80 -6.88
CA SER A 213 -10.69 -2.77 -6.59
C SER A 213 -11.13 -4.17 -7.02
N ILE A 214 -10.16 -4.99 -7.45
CA ILE A 214 -10.37 -6.38 -7.79
C ILE A 214 -9.65 -7.23 -6.76
N GLY A 215 -10.39 -8.08 -6.07
CA GLY A 215 -9.86 -8.97 -5.03
C GLY A 215 -10.88 -9.99 -4.63
N LEU A 216 -10.44 -11.00 -3.89
CA LEU A 216 -11.34 -11.85 -3.13
C LEU A 216 -11.92 -10.98 -2.01
N ASN A 217 -13.24 -11.04 -1.86
CA ASN A 217 -13.98 -10.27 -0.84
C ASN A 217 -13.75 -10.86 0.58
N LEU A 218 -12.49 -11.11 0.89
CA LEU A 218 -12.03 -11.43 2.24
C LEU A 218 -11.71 -10.09 2.92
N ILE A 219 -12.25 -9.92 4.09
CA ILE A 219 -12.25 -8.69 4.93
C ILE A 219 -10.86 -8.03 5.06
N LEU A 220 -9.78 -8.75 4.84
CA LEU A 220 -8.40 -8.31 5.03
C LEU A 220 -7.63 -7.96 3.73
N VAL A 221 -8.16 -8.26 2.53
CA VAL A 221 -7.46 -7.99 1.26
C VAL A 221 -8.42 -7.36 0.26
N PRO A 222 -8.62 -6.02 0.32
CA PRO A 222 -9.56 -5.31 -0.55
C PRO A 222 -9.12 -5.26 -2.01
N ALA A 223 -7.86 -5.54 -2.29
CA ALA A 223 -7.32 -5.59 -3.65
C ALA A 223 -6.29 -6.71 -3.76
N SER A 224 -6.33 -7.47 -4.84
CA SER A 224 -5.30 -8.47 -5.16
C SER A 224 -3.96 -7.79 -5.40
N VAL A 225 -2.90 -8.40 -4.88
CA VAL A 225 -1.52 -7.93 -5.05
C VAL A 225 -0.73 -8.99 -5.81
N SER A 226 0.00 -8.58 -6.83
CA SER A 226 0.96 -9.43 -7.54
C SER A 226 2.36 -8.85 -7.38
N THR A 227 3.29 -9.66 -6.89
CA THR A 227 4.70 -9.26 -6.74
C THR A 227 5.38 -9.39 -8.09
N LEU A 228 5.98 -8.31 -8.58
CA LEU A 228 6.74 -8.26 -9.81
C LEU A 228 8.24 -8.51 -9.59
N GLY A 229 8.67 -8.58 -8.31
CA GLY A 229 10.06 -8.78 -7.93
C GLY A 229 10.85 -7.48 -7.77
N THR A 230 12.18 -7.61 -7.68
CA THR A 230 13.10 -6.47 -7.69
C THR A 230 13.46 -6.11 -9.13
N GLY A 231 13.61 -4.82 -9.40
CA GLY A 231 13.91 -4.32 -10.74
C GLY A 231 14.78 -3.07 -10.71
N PRO A 232 15.20 -2.57 -11.87
CA PRO A 232 16.05 -1.37 -11.96
C PRO A 232 15.35 -0.13 -11.38
N ALA A 233 16.15 0.83 -10.88
CA ALA A 233 15.66 2.10 -10.38
C ALA A 233 14.89 2.90 -11.47
N ALA A 234 15.22 2.69 -12.73
CA ALA A 234 14.56 3.35 -13.86
C ALA A 234 13.10 2.90 -14.09
N GLY A 235 12.70 1.74 -13.53
CA GLY A 235 11.36 1.18 -13.70
C GLY A 235 11.35 -0.18 -14.38
N VAL A 236 10.17 -0.76 -14.50
CA VAL A 236 9.96 -2.07 -15.14
C VAL A 236 8.81 -2.01 -16.13
N ASP A 237 9.01 -2.63 -17.28
CA ASP A 237 7.94 -2.97 -18.20
C ASP A 237 7.46 -4.39 -17.90
N VAL A 238 6.14 -4.56 -17.85
CA VAL A 238 5.51 -5.87 -17.57
C VAL A 238 4.57 -6.21 -18.69
N HIS A 239 4.76 -7.38 -19.26
CA HIS A 239 3.84 -7.98 -20.21
C HIS A 239 3.14 -9.16 -19.55
N ILE A 240 1.81 -9.15 -19.56
CA ILE A 240 0.96 -10.15 -18.94
C ILE A 240 0.28 -10.95 -20.04
N ASP A 241 0.48 -12.26 -20.03
CA ASP A 241 -0.20 -13.20 -20.91
C ASP A 241 -0.78 -14.37 -20.08
N ALA A 242 -1.76 -15.07 -20.66
CA ALA A 242 -2.47 -16.14 -19.99
C ALA A 242 -1.61 -17.40 -19.76
N GLU A 243 -0.56 -17.59 -20.55
CA GLU A 243 0.29 -18.78 -20.49
C GLU A 243 1.28 -18.68 -19.33
N SER A 244 1.80 -17.47 -19.07
CA SER A 244 2.81 -17.22 -18.03
C SER A 244 2.19 -17.04 -16.64
N ASP A 245 1.05 -16.34 -16.50
CA ASP A 245 0.32 -16.15 -15.23
C ASP A 245 -1.18 -15.93 -15.49
N ASP A 246 -1.92 -17.02 -15.61
CA ASP A 246 -3.38 -17.01 -15.82
C ASP A 246 -4.15 -16.21 -14.76
N ALA A 247 -3.72 -16.27 -13.50
CA ALA A 247 -4.39 -15.55 -12.42
C ALA A 247 -4.18 -14.03 -12.51
N LEU A 248 -2.98 -13.60 -12.85
CA LEU A 248 -2.65 -12.19 -13.07
C LEU A 248 -3.35 -11.70 -14.35
N TRP A 249 -3.32 -12.49 -15.41
CA TRP A 249 -3.98 -12.19 -16.68
C TRP A 249 -5.49 -11.95 -16.50
N ARG A 250 -6.21 -12.87 -15.84
CA ARG A 250 -7.65 -12.72 -15.56
C ARG A 250 -7.96 -11.44 -14.79
N ARG A 251 -7.14 -11.10 -13.79
CA ARG A 251 -7.32 -9.86 -13.04
C ARG A 251 -7.14 -8.63 -13.91
N ALA A 252 -6.16 -8.65 -14.80
CA ALA A 252 -5.89 -7.55 -15.71
C ALA A 252 -7.00 -7.37 -16.77
N VAL A 253 -7.54 -8.47 -17.32
CA VAL A 253 -8.71 -8.45 -18.22
C VAL A 253 -9.93 -7.84 -17.52
N VAL A 254 -10.26 -8.33 -16.32
CA VAL A 254 -11.40 -7.80 -15.53
C VAL A 254 -11.18 -6.34 -15.16
N ASN A 255 -9.94 -5.97 -14.81
CA ASN A 255 -9.59 -4.58 -14.54
C ASN A 255 -9.91 -3.66 -15.72
N ASN A 256 -9.47 -4.02 -16.93
CA ASN A 256 -9.70 -3.21 -18.11
C ASN A 256 -11.19 -3.15 -18.50
N ALA A 257 -11.91 -4.27 -18.39
CA ALA A 257 -13.35 -4.30 -18.66
C ALA A 257 -14.12 -3.37 -17.69
N ALA A 258 -13.79 -3.40 -16.39
CA ALA A 258 -14.40 -2.52 -15.40
C ALA A 258 -14.04 -1.03 -15.63
N TYR A 259 -12.77 -0.77 -15.94
CA TYR A 259 -12.30 0.58 -16.26
C TYR A 259 -13.04 1.18 -17.47
N ASP A 260 -13.16 0.43 -18.57
CA ASP A 260 -13.86 0.85 -19.76
C ASP A 260 -15.37 1.02 -19.53
N TYR A 261 -15.97 0.14 -18.72
CA TYR A 261 -17.38 0.27 -18.34
C TYR A 261 -17.64 1.58 -17.59
N ILE A 262 -16.85 1.87 -16.54
CA ILE A 262 -17.00 3.11 -15.77
C ILE A 262 -16.76 4.35 -16.66
N ALA A 263 -15.74 4.31 -17.51
CA ALA A 263 -15.46 5.41 -18.43
C ALA A 263 -16.62 5.68 -19.40
N ARG A 264 -17.31 4.62 -19.87
CA ARG A 264 -18.50 4.75 -20.72
C ARG A 264 -19.70 5.30 -19.94
N CYS A 265 -19.94 4.83 -18.73
CA CYS A 265 -21.00 5.37 -17.87
C CYS A 265 -20.81 6.87 -17.65
N ALA A 266 -19.60 7.29 -17.28
CA ALA A 266 -19.28 8.70 -17.06
C ALA A 266 -19.45 9.57 -18.33
N SER A 267 -19.19 9.00 -19.53
CA SER A 267 -19.36 9.72 -20.82
C SER A 267 -20.81 9.80 -21.28
N SER A 268 -21.72 9.00 -20.71
CA SER A 268 -23.10 8.86 -21.14
C SER A 268 -24.09 9.54 -20.15
N ASP A 269 -23.60 10.32 -19.18
CA ASP A 269 -24.40 10.91 -18.08
C ASP A 269 -25.33 9.88 -17.37
N LEU A 270 -24.93 8.62 -17.34
CA LEU A 270 -25.58 7.58 -16.60
C LEU A 270 -24.89 7.48 -15.22
N ASP A 271 -25.51 8.09 -14.23
CA ASP A 271 -25.15 7.94 -12.80
C ASP A 271 -25.47 6.54 -12.27
#